data_47908b8890e3765c1e83224d908e6ad2
#
_entry.id   47908b8890e3765c1e83224d908e6ad2
#
_cell.length_a   1.000
_cell.length_b   1.000
_cell.length_c   1.000
_cell.angle_alpha   90.00
_cell.angle_beta   90.00
_cell.angle_gamma   90.00
#
_symmetry.space_group_name_H-M   'P 1'
#
loop_
_entity.id
_entity.type
_entity.pdbx_description
1 polymer ?
#
loop_
_entity_poly.entity_id
_entity_poly.type
_entity_poly.pdbx_seq_one_letter_code
_entity_poly.pdbx_strand_id
1 'polypeptide(L)'
;MKRFAKVISALRPRAAIASSEERLVRTKINGKPYSISSDDDYLDHVEGEFEPEMVSLFQSLLQPTDTVLDIGANIGCTSILFGDLARKVYSFEPSATTYRWLVDNVQRAKLANVEPINLGLGKDAGTFELTFAPNNRSGGFVSNLTSASEGHQVEQITIARGDDFIRDRQITKVDFIKIDVEGFEQSVIEGLTSTILRDEPIVALELNHWCLNAFQRTSVPDFFDYLRSVFPYLYAVDMRYAGSLRDRIQRELLPFRYDKKDARNLHDQDAAYHVMYRHILHGSSYPTLVGAFKSTQLNALSLKFGIQLAGREGY
;
A
#
# COMPACT_ATOMS: atom_id res chain seq x y z
N MET A 1 32.15 28.23 -21.74
CA MET A 1 30.75 28.49 -22.15
C MET A 1 30.24 27.58 -23.28
N LYS A 2 30.69 26.32 -23.44
CA LYS A 2 30.18 25.39 -24.49
C LYS A 2 29.66 24.04 -23.97
N ARG A 3 29.42 23.88 -22.65
CA ARG A 3 28.89 22.65 -22.04
C ARG A 3 27.47 22.77 -21.50
N PHE A 4 26.88 23.98 -21.47
CA PHE A 4 25.49 24.20 -20.99
C PHE A 4 24.43 24.15 -22.09
N ALA A 5 24.83 24.17 -23.36
CA ALA A 5 23.87 24.21 -24.50
C ALA A 5 23.34 22.84 -24.95
N LYS A 6 23.78 21.73 -24.34
CA LYS A 6 23.39 20.37 -24.75
C LYS A 6 22.29 19.73 -23.89
N VAL A 7 21.86 20.39 -22.80
CA VAL A 7 20.81 19.90 -21.91
C VAL A 7 19.42 20.46 -22.29
N ILE A 8 19.36 21.55 -23.04
CA ILE A 8 18.08 22.21 -23.39
C ILE A 8 17.48 21.66 -24.70
N SER A 9 18.17 20.85 -25.50
CA SER A 9 17.62 20.31 -26.75
C SER A 9 16.78 19.04 -26.62
N ALA A 10 16.57 18.51 -25.39
CA ALA A 10 15.78 17.30 -25.13
C ALA A 10 14.32 17.59 -24.70
N LEU A 11 13.95 18.84 -24.52
CA LEU A 11 12.56 19.26 -24.27
C LEU A 11 11.83 19.57 -25.59
N ARG A 12 11.59 18.54 -26.38
CA ARG A 12 10.53 18.62 -27.40
C ARG A 12 9.19 18.48 -26.67
N PRO A 13 8.18 19.34 -26.91
CA PRO A 13 6.85 19.10 -26.41
C PRO A 13 6.39 17.75 -27.00
N ARG A 14 6.20 16.77 -26.16
CA ARG A 14 5.58 15.50 -26.54
C ARG A 14 4.15 15.81 -26.96
N ALA A 15 3.79 15.38 -28.16
CA ALA A 15 2.48 15.50 -28.77
C ALA A 15 1.38 14.98 -27.80
N ALA A 16 0.15 15.51 -28.03
CA ALA A 16 -1.07 15.13 -27.33
C ALA A 16 -1.13 13.63 -27.04
N ILE A 17 -1.48 13.32 -25.80
CA ILE A 17 -1.58 11.98 -25.23
C ILE A 17 -2.56 11.19 -26.09
N ALA A 18 -2.02 10.25 -26.89
CA ALA A 18 -2.81 9.16 -27.41
C ALA A 18 -3.35 8.41 -26.20
N SER A 19 -4.65 8.10 -26.15
CA SER A 19 -5.22 7.17 -25.21
C SER A 19 -4.36 5.90 -25.27
N SER A 20 -3.70 5.54 -24.17
CA SER A 20 -2.95 4.29 -24.11
C SER A 20 -3.93 3.16 -24.42
N GLU A 21 -3.57 2.29 -25.37
CA GLU A 21 -4.40 1.14 -25.71
C GLU A 21 -4.49 0.20 -24.51
N GLU A 22 -5.66 -0.40 -24.31
CA GLU A 22 -5.82 -1.47 -23.32
C GLU A 22 -4.78 -2.55 -23.57
N ARG A 23 -4.05 -2.89 -22.51
CA ARG A 23 -3.06 -3.97 -22.50
C ARG A 23 -3.55 -5.08 -21.56
N LEU A 24 -3.26 -6.32 -21.92
CA LEU A 24 -3.55 -7.50 -21.12
C LEU A 24 -2.24 -8.26 -20.88
N VAL A 25 -1.88 -8.44 -19.62
CA VAL A 25 -0.70 -9.24 -19.25
C VAL A 25 -1.11 -10.50 -18.47
N ARG A 26 -0.24 -11.50 -18.50
CA ARG A 26 -0.38 -12.69 -17.67
C ARG A 26 0.53 -12.56 -16.46
N THR A 27 -0.03 -12.82 -15.29
CA THR A 27 0.72 -12.80 -14.03
C THR A 27 0.34 -13.98 -13.14
N LYS A 28 1.21 -14.32 -12.20
CA LYS A 28 0.87 -15.21 -11.10
C LYS A 28 0.62 -14.38 -9.85
N ILE A 29 -0.52 -14.58 -9.21
CA ILE A 29 -0.85 -14.03 -7.90
C ILE A 29 -1.10 -15.23 -7.00
N ASN A 30 -0.40 -15.33 -5.88
CA ASN A 30 -0.52 -16.49 -4.97
C ASN A 30 -0.27 -17.85 -5.69
N GLY A 31 0.66 -17.88 -6.65
CA GLY A 31 0.97 -19.07 -7.44
C GLY A 31 -0.09 -19.45 -8.48
N LYS A 32 -1.25 -18.77 -8.52
CA LYS A 32 -2.32 -18.98 -9.50
C LYS A 32 -2.17 -18.03 -10.70
N PRO A 33 -2.42 -18.50 -11.94
CA PRO A 33 -2.34 -17.65 -13.12
C PRO A 33 -3.59 -16.77 -13.26
N TYR A 34 -3.37 -15.47 -13.48
CA TYR A 34 -4.41 -14.48 -13.78
C TYR A 34 -4.06 -13.68 -15.03
N SER A 35 -5.08 -13.08 -15.65
CA SER A 35 -4.92 -12.13 -16.74
C SER A 35 -5.40 -10.75 -16.24
N ILE A 36 -4.50 -9.77 -16.23
CA ILE A 36 -4.73 -8.43 -15.71
C ILE A 36 -4.67 -7.44 -16.85
N SER A 37 -5.62 -6.52 -16.92
CA SER A 37 -5.65 -5.44 -17.90
C SER A 37 -5.58 -4.06 -17.26
N SER A 38 -4.97 -3.14 -17.97
CA SER A 38 -4.95 -1.70 -17.73
C SER A 38 -4.53 -0.98 -19.01
N ASP A 39 -4.55 0.35 -18.96
CA ASP A 39 -4.09 1.23 -20.03
C ASP A 39 -2.90 2.10 -19.58
N ASP A 40 -2.16 1.71 -18.56
CA ASP A 40 -0.98 2.42 -18.07
C ASP A 40 0.24 1.50 -17.83
N ASP A 41 1.38 2.13 -17.51
CA ASP A 41 2.66 1.45 -17.36
C ASP A 41 2.77 0.60 -16.08
N TYR A 42 1.77 0.65 -15.18
CA TYR A 42 1.75 -0.19 -13.98
C TYR A 42 1.76 -1.69 -14.31
N LEU A 43 1.20 -2.07 -15.47
CA LEU A 43 1.23 -3.46 -15.94
C LEU A 43 2.64 -4.04 -16.09
N ASP A 44 3.65 -3.22 -16.36
CA ASP A 44 5.04 -3.68 -16.48
C ASP A 44 5.60 -4.20 -15.14
N HIS A 45 5.03 -3.73 -14.00
CA HIS A 45 5.36 -4.20 -12.65
C HIS A 45 4.57 -5.47 -12.24
N VAL A 46 3.49 -5.77 -12.94
CA VAL A 46 2.59 -6.88 -12.65
C VAL A 46 2.90 -8.11 -13.51
N GLU A 47 3.49 -7.92 -14.69
CA GLU A 47 3.72 -9.00 -15.65
C GLU A 47 4.64 -10.10 -15.08
N GLY A 48 4.24 -11.36 -15.26
CA GLY A 48 4.98 -12.54 -14.83
C GLY A 48 4.61 -13.02 -13.43
N GLU A 49 4.97 -12.33 -12.39
CA GLU A 49 4.62 -12.66 -11.00
C GLU A 49 4.44 -11.39 -10.17
N PHE A 50 3.27 -11.25 -9.55
CA PHE A 50 2.92 -10.09 -8.76
C PHE A 50 3.53 -10.19 -7.35
N GLU A 51 4.44 -9.32 -7.03
CA GLU A 51 5.04 -9.03 -5.71
C GLU A 51 5.10 -10.23 -4.74
N PRO A 52 5.89 -11.27 -5.04
CA PRO A 52 5.87 -12.53 -4.29
C PRO A 52 6.20 -12.37 -2.80
N GLU A 53 6.99 -11.35 -2.45
CA GLU A 53 7.32 -11.01 -1.08
C GLU A 53 6.10 -10.49 -0.31
N MET A 54 5.36 -9.56 -0.90
CA MET A 54 4.13 -9.01 -0.31
C MET A 54 3.04 -10.09 -0.23
N VAL A 55 2.88 -10.90 -1.29
CA VAL A 55 2.00 -12.07 -1.27
C VAL A 55 2.31 -12.97 -0.08
N SER A 56 3.59 -13.29 0.12
CA SER A 56 4.04 -14.13 1.23
C SER A 56 3.79 -13.48 2.61
N LEU A 57 3.88 -12.16 2.74
CA LEU A 57 3.52 -11.45 3.95
C LEU A 57 2.03 -11.60 4.23
N PHE A 58 1.17 -11.27 3.28
CA PHE A 58 -0.28 -11.32 3.47
C PHE A 58 -0.80 -12.74 3.72
N GLN A 59 -0.21 -13.78 3.10
CA GLN A 59 -0.48 -15.17 3.43
C GLN A 59 -0.22 -15.50 4.91
N SER A 60 0.75 -14.84 5.54
CA SER A 60 1.07 -15.06 6.95
C SER A 60 0.15 -14.31 7.92
N LEU A 61 -0.59 -13.31 7.44
CA LEU A 61 -1.44 -12.44 8.26
C LEU A 61 -2.93 -12.74 8.13
N LEU A 62 -3.37 -13.26 6.97
CA LEU A 62 -4.78 -13.48 6.66
C LEU A 62 -5.26 -14.89 7.00
N GLN A 63 -6.54 -14.99 7.36
CA GLN A 63 -7.25 -16.25 7.57
C GLN A 63 -8.41 -16.39 6.57
N PRO A 64 -8.80 -17.62 6.18
CA PRO A 64 -9.92 -17.85 5.25
C PRO A 64 -11.28 -17.36 5.75
N THR A 65 -11.40 -17.02 7.01
CA THR A 65 -12.63 -16.50 7.65
C THR A 65 -12.70 -14.97 7.64
N ASP A 66 -11.65 -14.29 7.26
CA ASP A 66 -11.51 -12.85 7.43
C ASP A 66 -12.40 -12.04 6.48
N THR A 67 -12.83 -10.88 6.99
CA THR A 67 -13.37 -9.76 6.22
C THR A 67 -12.27 -8.72 6.08
N VAL A 68 -11.96 -8.38 4.84
CA VAL A 68 -10.83 -7.51 4.45
C VAL A 68 -11.33 -6.21 3.86
N LEU A 69 -10.70 -5.09 4.23
CA LEU A 69 -10.76 -3.83 3.50
C LEU A 69 -9.43 -3.66 2.74
N ASP A 70 -9.51 -3.59 1.41
CA ASP A 70 -8.39 -3.26 0.52
C ASP A 70 -8.55 -1.81 0.08
N ILE A 71 -7.88 -0.88 0.75
CA ILE A 71 -8.02 0.56 0.55
C ILE A 71 -6.85 1.05 -0.29
N GLY A 72 -7.16 1.64 -1.46
CA GLY A 72 -6.22 1.87 -2.54
C GLY A 72 -6.01 0.58 -3.36
N ALA A 73 -7.11 -0.01 -3.83
CA ALA A 73 -7.09 -1.29 -4.54
C ALA A 73 -6.47 -1.22 -5.94
N ASN A 74 -6.30 -0.01 -6.48
CA ASN A 74 -5.76 0.22 -7.81
C ASN A 74 -6.49 -0.67 -8.86
N ILE A 75 -5.77 -1.34 -9.74
CA ILE A 75 -6.35 -2.24 -10.76
C ILE A 75 -6.72 -3.64 -10.21
N GLY A 76 -6.57 -3.89 -8.89
CA GLY A 76 -7.12 -5.04 -8.19
C GLY A 76 -6.19 -6.23 -7.97
N CYS A 77 -4.88 -6.11 -8.13
CA CYS A 77 -3.96 -7.24 -7.91
C CYS A 77 -3.97 -7.72 -6.45
N THR A 78 -3.94 -6.81 -5.47
CA THR A 78 -4.11 -7.13 -4.03
C THR A 78 -5.51 -7.64 -3.73
N SER A 79 -6.54 -7.07 -4.34
CA SER A 79 -7.92 -7.53 -4.19
C SER A 79 -8.11 -8.98 -4.65
N ILE A 80 -7.48 -9.37 -5.76
CA ILE A 80 -7.48 -10.75 -6.27
C ILE A 80 -6.75 -11.69 -5.28
N LEU A 81 -5.59 -11.26 -4.77
CA LEU A 81 -4.88 -12.00 -3.72
C LEU A 81 -5.76 -12.23 -2.49
N PHE A 82 -6.40 -11.18 -2.00
CA PHE A 82 -7.26 -11.27 -0.82
C PHE A 82 -8.51 -12.10 -1.09
N GLY A 83 -9.05 -12.05 -2.31
CA GLY A 83 -10.16 -12.90 -2.73
C GLY A 83 -9.83 -14.38 -2.69
N ASP A 84 -8.55 -14.75 -2.90
CA ASP A 84 -8.05 -16.12 -2.77
C ASP A 84 -7.84 -16.54 -1.31
N LEU A 85 -7.60 -15.59 -0.40
CA LEU A 85 -7.16 -15.86 0.97
C LEU A 85 -8.24 -15.64 2.04
N ALA A 86 -9.26 -14.83 1.76
CA ALA A 86 -10.23 -14.37 2.74
C ALA A 86 -11.67 -14.71 2.37
N ARG A 87 -12.59 -14.61 3.33
CA ARG A 87 -14.03 -14.85 3.15
C ARG A 87 -14.71 -13.77 2.34
N LYS A 88 -14.39 -12.49 2.61
CA LYS A 88 -15.00 -11.32 1.96
C LYS A 88 -13.99 -10.20 1.85
N VAL A 89 -13.97 -9.52 0.71
CA VAL A 89 -13.10 -8.38 0.44
C VAL A 89 -13.94 -7.21 -0.04
N TYR A 90 -13.76 -6.04 0.56
CA TYR A 90 -14.26 -4.76 0.10
C TYR A 90 -13.09 -3.95 -0.45
N SER A 91 -13.08 -3.69 -1.76
CA SER A 91 -11.95 -3.11 -2.49
C SER A 91 -12.27 -1.68 -2.90
N PHE A 92 -11.57 -0.70 -2.31
CA PHE A 92 -11.83 0.72 -2.51
C PHE A 92 -10.83 1.33 -3.48
N GLU A 93 -11.35 1.89 -4.57
CA GLU A 93 -10.57 2.64 -5.55
C GLU A 93 -11.37 3.89 -5.95
N PRO A 94 -10.90 5.10 -5.57
CA PRO A 94 -11.65 6.33 -5.80
C PRO A 94 -11.62 6.83 -7.24
N SER A 95 -10.54 6.59 -8.00
CA SER A 95 -10.47 6.99 -9.40
C SER A 95 -11.43 6.19 -10.26
N ALA A 96 -12.39 6.83 -10.90
CA ALA A 96 -13.32 6.15 -11.80
C ALA A 96 -12.58 5.52 -13.00
N THR A 97 -11.49 6.15 -13.43
CA THR A 97 -10.63 5.66 -14.51
C THR A 97 -9.93 4.36 -14.13
N THR A 98 -9.41 4.26 -12.91
CA THR A 98 -8.72 3.06 -12.40
C THR A 98 -9.73 2.00 -11.94
N TYR A 99 -10.83 2.42 -11.30
CA TYR A 99 -11.89 1.55 -10.81
C TYR A 99 -12.49 0.62 -11.88
N ARG A 100 -12.65 1.09 -13.12
CA ARG A 100 -13.12 0.23 -14.22
C ARG A 100 -12.22 -1.00 -14.39
N TRP A 101 -10.90 -0.81 -14.29
CA TRP A 101 -9.94 -1.91 -14.39
C TRP A 101 -10.01 -2.86 -13.19
N LEU A 102 -10.20 -2.32 -11.99
CA LEU A 102 -10.46 -3.13 -10.79
C LEU A 102 -11.67 -4.05 -11.01
N VAL A 103 -12.78 -3.50 -11.49
CA VAL A 103 -14.00 -4.29 -11.77
C VAL A 103 -13.74 -5.37 -12.82
N ASP A 104 -13.13 -5.00 -13.94
CA ASP A 104 -12.87 -5.93 -15.05
C ASP A 104 -11.92 -7.07 -14.63
N ASN A 105 -10.87 -6.75 -13.89
CA ASN A 105 -9.89 -7.73 -13.41
C ASN A 105 -10.49 -8.69 -12.37
N VAL A 106 -11.27 -8.19 -11.41
CA VAL A 106 -11.98 -9.01 -10.42
C VAL A 106 -13.02 -9.92 -11.10
N GLN A 107 -13.78 -9.41 -12.07
CA GLN A 107 -14.74 -10.23 -12.83
C GLN A 107 -14.03 -11.32 -13.64
N ARG A 108 -12.91 -10.98 -14.29
CA ARG A 108 -12.09 -11.93 -15.06
C ARG A 108 -11.49 -13.03 -14.15
N ALA A 109 -11.10 -12.64 -12.91
CA ALA A 109 -10.63 -13.58 -11.89
C ALA A 109 -11.75 -14.46 -11.31
N LYS A 110 -13.04 -14.15 -11.57
CA LYS A 110 -14.23 -14.89 -11.11
C LYS A 110 -14.32 -14.99 -9.58
N LEU A 111 -13.92 -13.95 -8.87
CA LEU A 111 -13.92 -13.88 -7.41
C LEU A 111 -15.21 -13.20 -6.91
N ALA A 112 -16.24 -14.01 -6.62
CA ALA A 112 -17.54 -13.52 -6.17
C ALA A 112 -17.52 -12.92 -4.74
N ASN A 113 -16.48 -13.19 -3.96
CA ASN A 113 -16.27 -12.66 -2.61
C ASN A 113 -15.56 -11.30 -2.58
N VAL A 114 -15.10 -10.78 -3.71
CA VAL A 114 -14.50 -9.44 -3.85
C VAL A 114 -15.55 -8.46 -4.35
N GLU A 115 -15.71 -7.36 -3.65
CA GLU A 115 -16.66 -6.29 -3.99
C GLU A 115 -15.91 -4.99 -4.27
N PRO A 116 -15.75 -4.61 -5.56
CA PRO A 116 -15.19 -3.33 -5.94
C PRO A 116 -16.11 -2.17 -5.56
N ILE A 117 -15.53 -1.06 -5.06
CA ILE A 117 -16.24 0.11 -4.58
C ILE A 117 -15.54 1.36 -5.10
N ASN A 118 -16.24 2.19 -5.87
CA ASN A 118 -15.67 3.44 -6.40
C ASN A 118 -15.78 4.57 -5.37
N LEU A 119 -15.01 4.47 -4.31
CA LEU A 119 -14.88 5.45 -3.22
C LEU A 119 -13.46 5.41 -2.66
N GLY A 120 -12.97 6.57 -2.21
CA GLY A 120 -11.89 6.63 -1.23
C GLY A 120 -12.46 6.57 0.19
N LEU A 121 -11.61 6.19 1.15
CA LEU A 121 -11.92 6.31 2.57
C LEU A 121 -10.99 7.34 3.22
N GLY A 122 -11.54 8.09 4.17
CA GLY A 122 -10.80 9.10 4.91
C GLY A 122 -11.55 9.56 6.17
N LYS A 123 -10.99 10.54 6.85
CA LYS A 123 -11.58 11.16 8.05
C LYS A 123 -12.86 11.93 7.72
N ASP A 124 -12.80 12.73 6.67
CA ASP A 124 -13.86 13.63 6.25
C ASP A 124 -14.45 13.15 4.91
N ALA A 125 -15.80 13.11 4.86
CA ALA A 125 -16.50 12.81 3.62
C ALA A 125 -16.56 14.05 2.71
N GLY A 126 -16.40 13.84 1.41
CA GLY A 126 -16.47 14.95 0.44
C GLY A 126 -15.95 14.59 -0.95
N THR A 127 -15.85 15.62 -1.78
CA THR A 127 -15.22 15.54 -3.09
C THR A 127 -13.81 16.13 -3.00
N PHE A 128 -12.85 15.39 -3.52
CA PHE A 128 -11.42 15.73 -3.48
C PHE A 128 -10.83 15.66 -4.89
N GLU A 129 -9.67 16.29 -5.07
CA GLU A 129 -8.89 16.18 -6.29
C GLU A 129 -7.81 15.10 -6.12
N LEU A 130 -7.83 14.11 -7.01
CA LEU A 130 -6.76 13.13 -7.17
C LEU A 130 -5.87 13.59 -8.32
N THR A 131 -4.59 13.79 -8.04
CA THR A 131 -3.57 14.18 -9.01
C THR A 131 -2.69 12.98 -9.34
N PHE A 132 -2.46 12.69 -10.62
CA PHE A 132 -1.63 11.56 -11.07
C PHE A 132 -0.91 11.84 -12.38
N ALA A 133 0.16 11.08 -12.65
CA ALA A 133 0.84 11.09 -13.93
C ALA A 133 0.02 10.31 -14.97
N PRO A 134 -0.11 10.79 -16.22
CA PRO A 134 -1.00 10.18 -17.22
C PRO A 134 -0.75 8.70 -17.52
N ASN A 135 0.50 8.27 -17.42
CA ASN A 135 0.94 6.92 -17.73
C ASN A 135 1.23 6.06 -16.49
N ASN A 136 1.02 6.62 -15.29
CA ASN A 136 1.18 5.87 -14.02
C ASN A 136 0.21 6.42 -12.98
N ARG A 137 -0.98 5.82 -12.90
CA ARG A 137 -2.01 6.21 -11.92
C ARG A 137 -1.81 5.60 -10.55
N SER A 138 -0.93 4.60 -10.42
CA SER A 138 -0.65 3.97 -9.12
C SER A 138 -0.04 4.94 -8.12
N GLY A 139 0.73 5.93 -8.57
CA GLY A 139 1.27 7.02 -7.74
C GLY A 139 0.33 8.24 -7.64
N GLY A 140 -0.97 8.06 -7.79
CA GLY A 140 -1.97 9.14 -7.63
C GLY A 140 -2.12 9.56 -6.17
N PHE A 141 -2.13 10.88 -5.90
CA PHE A 141 -2.21 11.42 -4.55
C PHE A 141 -3.34 12.43 -4.37
N VAL A 142 -3.84 12.52 -3.14
CA VAL A 142 -4.81 13.52 -2.71
C VAL A 142 -4.10 14.57 -1.86
N SER A 143 -4.19 15.85 -2.22
CA SER A 143 -3.58 16.91 -1.42
C SER A 143 -4.32 18.24 -1.60
N ASN A 144 -4.53 18.93 -0.47
CA ASN A 144 -4.98 20.32 -0.45
C ASN A 144 -3.80 21.32 -0.43
N LEU A 145 -2.56 20.82 -0.37
CA LEU A 145 -1.35 21.61 -0.18
C LEU A 145 -0.49 21.67 -1.44
N THR A 146 -0.66 20.71 -2.33
CA THR A 146 0.14 20.57 -3.56
C THR A 146 -0.79 20.51 -4.75
N SER A 147 -0.58 21.42 -5.69
CA SER A 147 -1.31 21.45 -6.96
C SER A 147 -0.66 20.54 -7.99
N ALA A 148 -1.45 20.12 -8.97
CA ALA A 148 -0.94 19.43 -10.14
C ALA A 148 0.18 20.24 -10.82
N SER A 149 1.28 19.57 -11.19
CA SER A 149 2.34 20.16 -12.00
C SER A 149 2.06 19.95 -13.49
N GLU A 150 2.85 20.64 -14.36
CA GLU A 150 2.71 20.49 -15.80
C GLU A 150 2.82 19.02 -16.22
N GLY A 151 1.82 18.54 -16.95
CA GLY A 151 1.72 17.15 -17.43
C GLY A 151 0.97 16.19 -16.52
N HIS A 152 0.59 16.59 -15.30
CA HIS A 152 -0.29 15.78 -14.46
C HIS A 152 -1.76 15.95 -14.85
N GLN A 153 -2.54 14.90 -14.58
CA GLN A 153 -4.00 14.91 -14.70
C GLN A 153 -4.63 15.03 -13.32
N VAL A 154 -5.83 15.60 -13.28
CA VAL A 154 -6.64 15.75 -12.07
C VAL A 154 -7.99 15.10 -12.33
N GLU A 155 -8.42 14.27 -11.39
CA GLU A 155 -9.74 13.63 -11.38
C GLU A 155 -10.47 13.98 -10.08
N GLN A 156 -11.76 14.32 -10.18
CA GLN A 156 -12.60 14.52 -9.00
C GLN A 156 -13.01 13.14 -8.45
N ILE A 157 -12.71 12.90 -7.19
CA ILE A 157 -13.02 11.65 -6.51
C ILE A 157 -13.93 11.90 -5.31
N THR A 158 -14.68 10.87 -4.92
CA THR A 158 -15.49 10.89 -3.71
C THR A 158 -14.79 10.12 -2.60
N ILE A 159 -14.65 10.76 -1.44
CA ILE A 159 -14.16 10.13 -0.21
C ILE A 159 -15.33 10.04 0.78
N ALA A 160 -15.52 8.87 1.38
CA ALA A 160 -16.44 8.65 2.47
C ALA A 160 -15.69 8.53 3.80
N ARG A 161 -16.33 8.88 4.91
CA ARG A 161 -15.80 8.54 6.22
C ARG A 161 -15.88 7.02 6.42
N GLY A 162 -14.78 6.39 6.78
CA GLY A 162 -14.69 4.94 6.84
C GLY A 162 -15.72 4.31 7.79
N ASP A 163 -15.83 4.83 9.02
CA ASP A 163 -16.80 4.34 10.02
C ASP A 163 -18.25 4.46 9.55
N ASP A 164 -18.60 5.50 8.80
CA ASP A 164 -19.95 5.67 8.25
C ASP A 164 -20.23 4.63 7.17
N PHE A 165 -19.26 4.36 6.29
CA PHE A 165 -19.40 3.30 5.29
C PHE A 165 -19.62 1.93 5.94
N ILE A 166 -18.83 1.58 6.96
CA ILE A 166 -18.94 0.31 7.68
C ILE A 166 -20.32 0.16 8.33
N ARG A 167 -20.82 1.23 8.98
CA ARG A 167 -22.15 1.26 9.59
C ARG A 167 -23.25 1.11 8.56
N ASP A 168 -23.23 1.90 7.49
CA ASP A 168 -24.31 1.97 6.51
C ASP A 168 -24.40 0.68 5.67
N ARG A 169 -23.28 -0.01 5.49
CA ARG A 169 -23.21 -1.34 4.86
C ARG A 169 -23.45 -2.49 5.83
N GLN A 170 -23.67 -2.19 7.13
CA GLN A 170 -23.89 -3.19 8.18
C GLN A 170 -22.79 -4.24 8.27
N ILE A 171 -21.52 -3.81 8.05
CA ILE A 171 -20.36 -4.69 8.18
C ILE A 171 -20.12 -4.94 9.66
N THR A 172 -20.39 -6.17 10.09
CA THR A 172 -20.39 -6.54 11.51
C THR A 172 -18.99 -6.68 12.09
N LYS A 173 -18.02 -7.04 11.26
CA LYS A 173 -16.63 -7.20 11.68
C LYS A 173 -15.68 -6.99 10.50
N VAL A 174 -14.55 -6.33 10.79
CA VAL A 174 -13.38 -6.19 9.92
C VAL A 174 -12.20 -6.87 10.61
N ASP A 175 -11.56 -7.82 9.95
CA ASP A 175 -10.46 -8.60 10.51
C ASP A 175 -9.10 -8.12 10.03
N PHE A 176 -9.05 -7.57 8.81
CA PHE A 176 -7.82 -7.08 8.19
C PHE A 176 -8.09 -5.83 7.34
N ILE A 177 -7.15 -4.87 7.40
CA ILE A 177 -7.19 -3.65 6.60
C ILE A 177 -5.82 -3.48 5.91
N LYS A 178 -5.80 -3.39 4.57
CA LYS A 178 -4.65 -2.89 3.81
C LYS A 178 -4.90 -1.44 3.46
N ILE A 179 -3.90 -0.58 3.65
CA ILE A 179 -3.95 0.85 3.30
C ILE A 179 -2.72 1.17 2.45
N ASP A 180 -2.97 1.67 1.24
CA ASP A 180 -1.94 2.08 0.30
C ASP A 180 -2.53 3.20 -0.57
N VAL A 181 -2.39 4.43 -0.08
CA VAL A 181 -3.12 5.61 -0.56
C VAL A 181 -2.21 6.84 -0.72
N GLU A 182 -0.94 6.58 -0.95
CA GLU A 182 0.06 7.57 -1.34
C GLU A 182 0.09 8.83 -0.45
N GLY A 183 0.25 8.58 0.87
CA GLY A 183 0.39 9.62 1.89
C GLY A 183 -0.90 9.94 2.65
N PHE A 184 -2.07 9.42 2.25
CA PHE A 184 -3.35 9.70 2.89
C PHE A 184 -3.70 8.70 4.02
N GLU A 185 -2.74 7.84 4.43
CA GLU A 185 -2.92 6.72 5.37
C GLU A 185 -3.46 7.18 6.72
N GLN A 186 -2.93 8.28 7.27
CA GLN A 186 -3.40 8.82 8.56
C GLN A 186 -4.88 9.19 8.50
N SER A 187 -5.32 9.86 7.44
CA SER A 187 -6.73 10.24 7.26
C SER A 187 -7.64 9.00 7.17
N VAL A 188 -7.17 7.94 6.52
CA VAL A 188 -7.91 6.66 6.46
C VAL A 188 -8.07 6.06 7.85
N ILE A 189 -7.00 5.97 8.63
CA ILE A 189 -7.03 5.42 10.00
C ILE A 189 -7.95 6.26 10.89
N GLU A 190 -7.85 7.60 10.82
CA GLU A 190 -8.73 8.51 11.57
C GLU A 190 -10.20 8.32 11.19
N GLY A 191 -10.49 8.07 9.91
CA GLY A 191 -11.85 7.80 9.42
C GLY A 191 -12.43 6.45 9.85
N LEU A 192 -11.56 5.49 10.20
CA LEU A 192 -11.92 4.14 10.64
C LEU A 192 -11.71 3.92 12.15
N THR A 193 -11.50 4.97 12.93
CA THR A 193 -11.13 4.86 14.35
C THR A 193 -12.10 3.99 15.15
N SER A 194 -13.43 4.17 14.99
CA SER A 194 -14.41 3.37 15.75
C SER A 194 -14.39 1.91 15.32
N THR A 195 -14.22 1.64 14.03
CA THR A 195 -14.12 0.29 13.49
C THR A 195 -12.84 -0.41 13.99
N ILE A 196 -11.70 0.30 13.95
CA ILE A 196 -10.41 -0.22 14.40
C ILE A 196 -10.46 -0.56 15.90
N LEU A 197 -11.03 0.31 16.73
CA LEU A 197 -11.13 0.08 18.18
C LEU A 197 -12.13 -1.02 18.54
N ARG A 198 -13.23 -1.16 17.77
CA ARG A 198 -14.25 -2.20 17.98
C ARG A 198 -13.75 -3.59 17.60
N ASP A 199 -13.12 -3.68 16.43
CA ASP A 199 -12.82 -4.95 15.77
C ASP A 199 -11.40 -5.45 16.02
N GLU A 200 -10.50 -4.52 16.39
CA GLU A 200 -9.07 -4.79 16.60
C GLU A 200 -8.43 -5.52 15.40
N PRO A 201 -8.60 -5.03 14.17
CA PRO A 201 -8.06 -5.69 12.98
C PRO A 201 -6.54 -5.66 12.95
N ILE A 202 -5.92 -6.55 12.17
CA ILE A 202 -4.56 -6.31 11.69
C ILE A 202 -4.63 -5.22 10.62
N VAL A 203 -3.75 -4.22 10.71
CA VAL A 203 -3.65 -3.15 9.71
C VAL A 203 -2.26 -3.20 9.06
N ALA A 204 -2.23 -3.40 7.75
CA ALA A 204 -1.01 -3.32 6.95
C ALA A 204 -1.05 -2.08 6.07
N LEU A 205 0.00 -1.25 6.14
CA LEU A 205 0.08 -0.03 5.34
C LEU A 205 1.48 0.16 4.75
N GLU A 206 1.56 0.78 3.57
CA GLU A 206 2.83 1.15 2.97
C GLU A 206 3.36 2.45 3.60
N LEU A 207 4.66 2.51 3.89
CA LEU A 207 5.31 3.75 4.35
C LEU A 207 5.90 4.50 3.16
N ASN A 208 5.13 5.31 2.46
CA ASN A 208 5.66 6.24 1.48
C ASN A 208 6.00 7.58 2.15
N HIS A 209 7.22 7.70 2.69
CA HIS A 209 7.67 8.89 3.42
C HIS A 209 7.67 10.16 2.56
N TRP A 210 7.91 10.02 1.25
CA TRP A 210 7.91 11.16 0.34
C TRP A 210 6.50 11.72 0.17
N CYS A 211 5.51 10.87 -0.05
CA CYS A 211 4.10 11.26 -0.18
C CYS A 211 3.55 11.86 1.12
N LEU A 212 3.86 11.26 2.28
CA LEU A 212 3.51 11.82 3.59
C LEU A 212 4.04 13.25 3.77
N ASN A 213 5.31 13.46 3.46
CA ASN A 213 5.92 14.78 3.63
C ASN A 213 5.47 15.78 2.56
N ALA A 214 5.53 15.41 1.27
CA ALA A 214 5.26 16.30 0.15
C ALA A 214 3.79 16.71 0.08
N PHE A 215 2.86 15.77 0.33
CA PHE A 215 1.43 15.98 0.11
C PHE A 215 0.64 16.30 1.38
N GLN A 216 1.06 15.75 2.53
CA GLN A 216 0.36 15.96 3.80
C GLN A 216 1.15 16.80 4.81
N ARG A 217 2.43 17.11 4.52
CA ARG A 217 3.37 17.79 5.45
C ARG A 217 3.50 17.06 6.79
N THR A 218 3.32 15.76 6.78
CA THR A 218 3.49 14.92 7.97
C THR A 218 4.90 14.35 7.95
N SER A 219 5.65 14.55 9.02
CA SER A 219 6.97 13.94 9.15
C SER A 219 6.84 12.45 9.51
N VAL A 220 7.84 11.64 9.13
CA VAL A 220 7.83 10.21 9.50
C VAL A 220 7.85 9.98 11.01
N PRO A 221 8.63 10.76 11.83
CA PRO A 221 8.52 10.66 13.27
C PRO A 221 7.13 10.91 13.81
N ASP A 222 6.45 11.99 13.37
CA ASP A 222 5.10 12.31 13.82
C ASP A 222 4.10 11.19 13.42
N PHE A 223 4.27 10.64 12.22
CA PHE A 223 3.45 9.53 11.75
C PHE A 223 3.69 8.25 12.57
N PHE A 224 4.94 7.94 12.93
CA PHE A 224 5.24 6.82 13.81
C PHE A 224 4.66 7.03 15.20
N ASP A 225 4.73 8.23 15.77
CA ASP A 225 4.13 8.54 17.07
C ASP A 225 2.61 8.40 17.03
N TYR A 226 1.98 8.84 15.94
CA TYR A 226 0.56 8.62 15.72
C TYR A 226 0.23 7.12 15.67
N LEU A 227 0.92 6.33 14.85
CA LEU A 227 0.68 4.88 14.74
C LEU A 227 0.92 4.14 16.07
N ARG A 228 1.95 4.53 16.83
CA ARG A 228 2.23 4.01 18.18
C ARG A 228 1.09 4.30 19.16
N SER A 229 0.40 5.43 18.98
CA SER A 229 -0.74 5.79 19.83
C SER A 229 -1.97 4.89 19.54
N VAL A 230 -2.09 4.39 18.30
CA VAL A 230 -3.20 3.54 17.85
C VAL A 230 -2.92 2.06 18.11
N PHE A 231 -1.72 1.56 17.75
CA PHE A 231 -1.42 0.13 17.73
C PHE A 231 -0.47 -0.27 18.88
N PRO A 232 -0.91 -1.16 19.80
CA PRO A 232 -0.04 -1.73 20.84
C PRO A 232 1.15 -2.52 20.28
N TYR A 233 1.00 -3.12 19.11
CA TYR A 233 2.05 -3.83 18.38
C TYR A 233 2.22 -3.18 17.01
N LEU A 234 3.41 -2.68 16.71
CA LEU A 234 3.71 -1.97 15.45
C LEU A 234 5.07 -2.42 14.92
N TYR A 235 5.07 -3.00 13.73
CA TYR A 235 6.28 -3.53 13.09
C TYR A 235 6.46 -2.95 11.69
N ALA A 236 7.70 -2.60 11.34
CA ALA A 236 8.10 -2.34 9.97
C ALA A 236 8.68 -3.62 9.37
N VAL A 237 8.08 -4.11 8.30
CA VAL A 237 8.45 -5.36 7.63
C VAL A 237 9.05 -5.02 6.27
N ASP A 238 10.31 -5.43 6.07
CA ASP A 238 11.01 -5.28 4.81
C ASP A 238 11.14 -6.66 4.14
N MET A 239 10.37 -6.87 3.09
CA MET A 239 10.29 -8.15 2.38
C MET A 239 11.33 -8.32 1.27
N ARG A 240 12.12 -7.30 0.93
CA ARG A 240 13.09 -7.34 -0.18
C ARG A 240 14.22 -8.34 -0.03
N TYR A 241 14.31 -9.00 1.11
CA TYR A 241 15.36 -9.98 1.37
C TYR A 241 15.11 -11.37 0.78
N ALA A 242 13.96 -11.62 0.21
CA ALA A 242 13.71 -12.84 -0.55
C ALA A 242 14.33 -12.83 -1.96
N GLY A 243 14.92 -11.70 -2.37
CA GLY A 243 15.38 -11.36 -3.69
C GLY A 243 16.41 -12.25 -4.38
N SER A 244 16.97 -11.75 -5.45
CA SER A 244 17.79 -12.45 -6.43
C SER A 244 19.01 -13.18 -5.83
N LEU A 245 19.53 -14.19 -6.56
CA LEU A 245 20.78 -14.89 -6.20
C LEU A 245 21.94 -13.91 -5.95
N ARG A 246 21.97 -12.78 -6.67
CA ARG A 246 22.95 -11.72 -6.51
C ARG A 246 22.86 -11.06 -5.14
N ASP A 247 21.65 -10.79 -4.66
CA ASP A 247 21.42 -10.17 -3.35
C ASP A 247 21.77 -11.14 -2.22
N ARG A 248 21.52 -12.45 -2.39
CA ARG A 248 21.96 -13.48 -1.45
C ARG A 248 23.48 -13.54 -1.36
N ILE A 249 24.20 -13.54 -2.48
CA ILE A 249 25.66 -13.57 -2.53
C ILE A 249 26.25 -12.31 -1.89
N GLN A 250 25.72 -11.12 -2.19
CA GLN A 250 26.19 -9.87 -1.58
C GLN A 250 25.99 -9.85 -0.05
N ARG A 251 24.94 -10.44 0.46
CA ARG A 251 24.69 -10.56 1.91
C ARG A 251 25.67 -11.48 2.60
N GLU A 252 25.98 -12.61 1.99
CA GLU A 252 26.96 -13.56 2.54
C GLU A 252 28.38 -12.99 2.55
N LEU A 253 28.73 -12.19 1.55
CA LEU A 253 30.05 -11.58 1.42
C LEU A 253 30.23 -10.30 2.26
N LEU A 254 29.14 -9.60 2.61
CA LEU A 254 29.17 -8.35 3.36
C LEU A 254 28.16 -8.35 4.52
N PRO A 255 28.29 -9.25 5.49
CA PRO A 255 27.27 -9.48 6.55
C PRO A 255 27.03 -8.28 7.46
N PHE A 256 27.98 -7.32 7.54
CA PHE A 256 27.85 -6.09 8.33
C PHE A 256 27.09 -4.95 7.62
N ARG A 257 26.80 -5.08 6.33
CA ARG A 257 25.99 -4.11 5.57
C ARG A 257 24.50 -4.42 5.60
N TYR A 258 24.14 -5.65 5.95
CA TYR A 258 22.77 -6.12 5.90
C TYR A 258 22.39 -6.77 7.23
N ASP A 259 21.59 -6.09 8.00
CA ASP A 259 20.96 -6.70 9.17
C ASP A 259 19.95 -7.75 8.71
N LYS A 260 20.03 -8.95 9.27
CA LYS A 260 19.19 -10.09 8.88
C LYS A 260 17.74 -10.00 9.42
N LYS A 261 17.41 -8.95 10.17
CA LYS A 261 16.06 -8.78 10.73
C LYS A 261 15.18 -8.07 9.71
N ASP A 262 14.23 -8.82 9.16
CA ASP A 262 13.29 -8.34 8.17
C ASP A 262 12.03 -7.70 8.80
N ALA A 263 11.86 -7.78 10.13
CA ALA A 263 10.78 -7.13 10.87
C ALA A 263 11.31 -6.44 12.13
N ARG A 264 10.93 -5.17 12.31
CA ARG A 264 11.41 -4.32 13.41
C ARG A 264 10.25 -3.74 14.20
N ASN A 265 10.32 -3.88 15.51
CA ASN A 265 9.37 -3.27 16.43
C ASN A 265 9.54 -1.76 16.46
N LEU A 266 8.54 -1.00 16.00
CA LEU A 266 8.61 0.45 15.96
C LEU A 266 8.31 1.12 17.31
N HIS A 267 7.94 0.38 18.36
CA HIS A 267 7.95 0.90 19.73
C HIS A 267 9.38 1.07 20.28
N ASP A 268 10.36 0.35 19.70
CA ASP A 268 11.78 0.58 19.96
C ASP A 268 12.27 1.76 19.12
N GLN A 269 12.83 2.77 19.78
CA GLN A 269 13.31 3.99 19.14
C GLN A 269 14.50 3.74 18.22
N ASP A 270 15.42 2.86 18.59
CA ASP A 270 16.57 2.50 17.78
C ASP A 270 16.13 1.78 16.50
N ALA A 271 15.12 0.91 16.60
CA ALA A 271 14.52 0.24 15.45
C ALA A 271 13.81 1.25 14.53
N ALA A 272 13.05 2.19 15.07
CA ALA A 272 12.41 3.24 14.32
C ALA A 272 13.43 4.15 13.60
N TYR A 273 14.49 4.57 14.30
CA TYR A 273 15.59 5.34 13.72
C TYR A 273 16.26 4.56 12.56
N HIS A 274 16.50 3.27 12.75
CA HIS A 274 17.10 2.43 11.73
C HIS A 274 16.22 2.31 10.46
N VAL A 275 14.90 2.16 10.64
CA VAL A 275 13.94 2.15 9.52
C VAL A 275 14.01 3.47 8.76
N MET A 276 13.97 4.60 9.47
CA MET A 276 14.09 5.93 8.85
C MET A 276 15.42 6.09 8.11
N TYR A 277 16.53 5.75 8.74
CA TYR A 277 17.87 5.85 8.13
C TYR A 277 17.95 5.01 6.85
N ARG A 278 17.49 3.76 6.90
CA ARG A 278 17.59 2.83 5.78
C ARG A 278 16.68 3.20 4.61
N HIS A 279 15.42 3.53 4.90
CA HIS A 279 14.41 3.73 3.87
C HIS A 279 14.36 5.17 3.37
N ILE A 280 14.57 6.14 4.24
CA ILE A 280 14.52 7.57 3.88
C ILE A 280 15.86 8.05 3.34
N LEU A 281 16.95 7.84 4.08
CA LEU A 281 18.25 8.41 3.71
C LEU A 281 18.98 7.59 2.64
N HIS A 282 18.79 6.28 2.60
CA HIS A 282 19.38 5.42 1.59
C HIS A 282 18.47 5.10 0.41
N GLY A 283 17.23 5.60 0.40
CA GLY A 283 16.33 5.59 -0.76
C GLY A 283 16.00 4.21 -1.29
N SER A 284 15.92 3.21 -0.43
CA SER A 284 15.96 1.85 -0.91
C SER A 284 14.62 1.19 -1.14
N SER A 285 13.55 1.45 -0.48
CA SER A 285 12.15 1.06 -0.72
C SER A 285 11.31 1.36 0.50
N TYR A 286 10.03 1.27 0.33
CA TYR A 286 9.07 1.48 1.40
C TYR A 286 8.82 0.17 2.14
N PRO A 287 8.95 0.13 3.49
CA PRO A 287 8.54 -1.04 4.26
C PRO A 287 7.03 -1.08 4.37
N THR A 288 6.47 -2.29 4.51
CA THR A 288 5.10 -2.46 4.97
C THR A 288 5.08 -2.30 6.49
N LEU A 289 4.27 -1.38 7.00
CA LEU A 289 4.01 -1.27 8.43
C LEU A 289 2.84 -2.19 8.79
N VAL A 290 3.00 -2.96 9.87
CA VAL A 290 1.97 -3.88 10.37
C VAL A 290 1.62 -3.51 11.79
N GLY A 291 0.40 -3.03 12.00
CA GLY A 291 -0.19 -2.71 13.29
C GLY A 291 -1.16 -3.81 13.75
N ALA A 292 -1.13 -4.14 15.04
CA ALA A 292 -2.04 -5.12 15.64
C ALA A 292 -2.34 -4.77 17.11
N PHE A 293 -3.41 -5.36 17.65
CA PHE A 293 -3.84 -5.12 19.03
C PHE A 293 -3.41 -6.25 19.99
N LYS A 294 -3.17 -7.46 19.46
CA LYS A 294 -2.79 -8.63 20.23
C LYS A 294 -1.57 -9.30 19.61
N SER A 295 -0.64 -9.76 20.44
CA SER A 295 0.53 -10.52 19.97
C SER A 295 0.13 -11.78 19.19
N THR A 296 -0.96 -12.43 19.58
CA THR A 296 -1.47 -13.64 18.92
C THR A 296 -1.82 -13.44 17.44
N GLN A 297 -2.21 -12.22 17.06
CA GLN A 297 -2.49 -11.87 15.65
C GLN A 297 -1.23 -11.92 14.78
N LEU A 298 -0.05 -11.75 15.39
CA LEU A 298 1.25 -11.69 14.70
C LEU A 298 2.10 -12.96 14.88
N ASN A 299 1.53 -14.06 15.39
CA ASN A 299 2.27 -15.31 15.62
C ASN A 299 2.94 -15.84 14.35
N ALA A 300 2.25 -15.80 13.22
CA ALA A 300 2.82 -16.25 11.94
C ALA A 300 3.96 -15.32 11.47
N LEU A 301 3.85 -14.01 11.71
CA LEU A 301 4.92 -13.05 11.47
C LEU A 301 6.14 -13.35 12.36
N SER A 302 5.91 -13.56 13.67
CA SER A 302 6.94 -13.93 14.62
C SER A 302 7.72 -15.18 14.19
N LEU A 303 7.01 -16.24 13.83
CA LEU A 303 7.62 -17.49 13.36
C LEU A 303 8.40 -17.30 12.05
N LYS A 304 7.83 -16.56 11.10
CA LYS A 304 8.42 -16.34 9.77
C LYS A 304 9.74 -15.56 9.84
N PHE A 305 9.81 -14.54 10.69
CA PHE A 305 10.99 -13.67 10.80
C PHE A 305 11.87 -14.00 12.00
N GLY A 306 11.49 -14.98 12.85
CA GLY A 306 12.24 -15.36 14.04
C GLY A 306 12.36 -14.23 15.07
N ILE A 307 11.32 -13.38 15.18
CA ILE A 307 11.28 -12.22 16.08
C ILE A 307 10.51 -12.53 17.36
N GLN A 308 10.97 -12.00 18.49
CA GLN A 308 10.17 -11.94 19.70
C GLN A 308 9.21 -10.77 19.63
N LEU A 309 7.91 -11.04 19.77
CA LEU A 309 6.90 -10.00 19.78
C LEU A 309 6.96 -9.24 21.11
N ALA A 310 7.13 -7.92 21.01
CA ALA A 310 7.03 -7.01 22.13
C ALA A 310 6.04 -5.90 21.75
N GLY A 311 5.09 -5.63 22.63
CA GLY A 311 4.16 -4.53 22.51
C GLY A 311 4.67 -3.29 23.23
N ARG A 312 3.82 -2.28 23.29
CA ARG A 312 4.04 -1.08 24.08
C ARG A 312 4.18 -1.47 25.56
N GLU A 313 5.28 -1.07 26.20
CA GLU A 313 5.44 -1.27 27.64
C GLU A 313 4.42 -0.41 28.40
N GLY A 314 3.61 -1.00 29.26
CA GLY A 314 2.77 -0.33 30.24
C GLY A 314 1.35 0.03 29.80
N TYR A 315 0.51 -0.95 29.53
CA TYR A 315 -0.95 -0.88 29.72
C TYR A 315 -1.40 -2.10 30.54
#